data_87236c9f905fe70c4f1fbfb6c895020a
#
_entry.id   87236c9f905fe70c4f1fbfb6c895020a
#
_cell.length_a   1.000
_cell.length_b   1.000
_cell.length_c   1.000
_cell.angle_alpha   90.00
_cell.angle_beta   90.00
_cell.angle_gamma   90.00
#
_symmetry.space_group_name_H-M   'P 1'
#
loop_
_entity.id
_entity.type
_entity.pdbx_description
1 polymer ?
#
loop_
_entity_poly.entity_id
_entity_poly.type
_entity_poly.pdbx_seq_one_letter_code
_entity_poly.pdbx_strand_id
1 'polypeptide(L)'
;MNKKKVKTLHSMMLKIVCLFSLGVILMSATLILISLPRSQDMTKTLVQNYMMSSVKSNGYIIDTLMAVNGKNILQSPDTMSKILSGVKIEGNESSYAYLVSADGTMLYHPDSDKIGKPVENEVITKLVNELKSGKISDPDCAEYRYDGVVKYASYYVNPEGRFILVITNDEADAFAPITKMKNVMVAGSVVVLIILVCAGCIVIRNLVKPLHVLTGVVDKIAELDFTKDAREEKLASRKDEIGLISKS
;
A
#
# COMPACT_ATOMS: atom_id res chain seq x y z
N MET A 1 52.19 -15.02 17.52
CA MET A 1 51.83 -13.86 16.70
C MET A 1 50.75 -14.29 15.69
N ASN A 2 49.64 -13.81 15.52
CA ASN A 2 48.93 -12.63 15.93
C ASN A 2 47.42 -12.85 15.82
N LYS A 3 46.78 -13.48 16.80
CA LYS A 3 45.30 -13.58 16.85
C LYS A 3 44.61 -12.21 16.79
N LYS A 4 45.34 -11.13 17.09
CA LYS A 4 44.83 -9.76 17.05
C LYS A 4 44.67 -9.19 15.62
N LYS A 5 45.62 -9.47 14.69
CA LYS A 5 45.54 -8.99 13.28
C LYS A 5 44.42 -9.68 12.50
N VAL A 6 44.14 -10.97 12.73
CA VAL A 6 43.07 -11.74 12.11
C VAL A 6 41.70 -11.19 12.51
N LYS A 7 41.53 -10.82 13.79
CA LYS A 7 40.29 -10.24 14.31
C LYS A 7 39.98 -8.88 13.69
N THR A 8 41.02 -8.08 13.37
CA THR A 8 40.82 -6.71 12.82
C THR A 8 40.36 -6.72 11.35
N LEU A 9 40.89 -7.60 10.49
CA LEU A 9 40.49 -7.66 9.07
C LEU A 9 39.07 -8.24 8.91
N HIS A 10 38.72 -9.30 9.66
CA HIS A 10 37.35 -9.83 9.73
C HIS A 10 36.38 -8.76 10.28
N SER A 11 36.81 -7.99 11.26
CA SER A 11 36.05 -6.86 11.81
C SER A 11 35.80 -5.76 10.77
N MET A 12 36.79 -5.44 9.93
CA MET A 12 36.67 -4.36 8.94
C MET A 12 35.70 -4.72 7.82
N MET A 13 35.78 -5.96 7.30
CA MET A 13 34.84 -6.45 6.29
C MET A 13 33.40 -6.60 6.80
N LEU A 14 33.25 -7.11 8.02
CA LEU A 14 31.94 -7.17 8.67
C LEU A 14 31.35 -5.75 8.81
N LYS A 15 32.17 -4.78 9.19
CA LYS A 15 31.74 -3.37 9.26
C LYS A 15 31.28 -2.83 7.90
N ILE A 16 31.99 -3.17 6.81
CA ILE A 16 31.62 -2.73 5.46
C ILE A 16 30.28 -3.36 5.06
N VAL A 17 30.09 -4.67 5.23
CA VAL A 17 28.82 -5.36 4.92
C VAL A 17 27.69 -4.80 5.77
N CYS A 18 27.91 -4.57 7.07
CA CYS A 18 26.94 -3.95 7.96
C CYS A 18 26.59 -2.52 7.52
N LEU A 19 27.57 -1.72 7.10
CA LEU A 19 27.35 -0.36 6.63
C LEU A 19 26.48 -0.33 5.36
N PHE A 20 26.79 -1.19 4.37
CA PHE A 20 25.98 -1.32 3.15
C PHE A 20 24.57 -1.83 3.46
N SER A 21 24.45 -2.85 4.32
CA SER A 21 23.14 -3.37 4.75
C SER A 21 22.31 -2.30 5.45
N LEU A 22 22.92 -1.52 6.32
CA LEU A 22 22.26 -0.40 6.99
C LEU A 22 21.83 0.67 5.99
N GLY A 23 22.66 0.99 5.00
CA GLY A 23 22.32 1.92 3.91
C GLY A 23 21.08 1.48 3.12
N VAL A 24 21.01 0.19 2.76
CA VAL A 24 19.83 -0.37 2.05
C VAL A 24 18.58 -0.31 2.93
N ILE A 25 18.70 -0.65 4.21
CA ILE A 25 17.57 -0.57 5.16
C ILE A 25 17.07 0.87 5.30
N LEU A 26 17.98 1.82 5.49
CA LEU A 26 17.62 3.24 5.60
C LEU A 26 16.99 3.78 4.33
N MET A 27 17.53 3.45 3.17
CA MET A 27 16.97 3.85 1.87
C MET A 27 15.57 3.27 1.67
N SER A 28 15.36 1.98 1.95
CA SER A 28 14.05 1.34 1.85
C SER A 28 13.05 1.94 2.82
N ALA A 29 13.46 2.18 4.07
CA ALA A 29 12.61 2.82 5.07
C ALA A 29 12.22 4.24 4.65
N THR A 30 13.14 5.04 4.12
CA THR A 30 12.89 6.39 3.64
C THR A 30 11.90 6.38 2.47
N LEU A 31 12.07 5.49 1.50
CA LEU A 31 11.15 5.34 0.37
C LEU A 31 9.74 4.98 0.85
N ILE A 32 9.60 4.03 1.76
CA ILE A 32 8.32 3.63 2.32
C ILE A 32 7.66 4.79 3.08
N LEU A 33 8.41 5.47 3.95
CA LEU A 33 7.91 6.58 4.77
C LEU A 33 7.44 7.78 3.94
N ILE A 34 8.06 8.02 2.79
CA ILE A 34 7.68 9.14 1.90
C ILE A 34 6.56 8.73 0.95
N SER A 35 6.62 7.53 0.36
CA SER A 35 5.68 7.13 -0.71
C SER A 35 4.31 6.73 -0.17
N LEU A 36 4.23 6.07 1.01
CA LEU A 36 2.95 5.60 1.54
C LEU A 36 1.95 6.72 1.84
N PRO A 37 2.28 7.78 2.61
CA PRO A 37 1.32 8.85 2.89
C PRO A 37 0.84 9.54 1.61
N ARG A 38 1.75 9.85 0.68
CA ARG A 38 1.39 10.47 -0.60
C ARG A 38 0.48 9.58 -1.43
N SER A 39 0.73 8.27 -1.46
CA SER A 39 -0.11 7.31 -2.17
C SER A 39 -1.50 7.22 -1.52
N GLN A 40 -1.59 7.27 -0.19
CA GLN A 40 -2.86 7.29 0.53
C GLN A 40 -3.67 8.55 0.20
N ASP A 41 -3.08 9.74 0.29
CA ASP A 41 -3.75 11.00 -0.04
C ASP A 41 -4.23 11.03 -1.49
N MET A 42 -3.40 10.59 -2.42
CA MET A 42 -3.75 10.52 -3.84
C MET A 42 -4.90 9.53 -4.09
N THR A 43 -4.86 8.36 -3.46
CA THR A 43 -5.93 7.36 -3.58
C THR A 43 -7.23 7.85 -2.95
N LYS A 44 -7.17 8.49 -1.78
CA LYS A 44 -8.34 9.11 -1.14
C LYS A 44 -9.00 10.09 -2.11
N THR A 45 -8.23 11.01 -2.67
CA THR A 45 -8.72 12.01 -3.63
C THR A 45 -9.33 11.36 -4.88
N LEU A 46 -8.67 10.33 -5.44
CA LEU A 46 -9.18 9.59 -6.60
C LEU A 46 -10.51 8.90 -6.31
N VAL A 47 -10.60 8.19 -5.20
CA VAL A 47 -11.81 7.47 -4.79
C VAL A 47 -12.95 8.47 -4.54
N GLN A 48 -12.70 9.55 -3.82
CA GLN A 48 -13.70 10.59 -3.57
C GLN A 48 -14.18 11.24 -4.86
N ASN A 49 -13.29 11.58 -5.79
CA ASN A 49 -13.65 12.15 -7.09
C ASN A 49 -14.46 11.18 -7.95
N TYR A 50 -14.08 9.91 -7.97
CA TYR A 50 -14.82 8.87 -8.67
C TYR A 50 -16.23 8.69 -8.09
N MET A 51 -16.35 8.56 -6.77
CA MET A 51 -17.65 8.46 -6.08
C MET A 51 -18.52 9.69 -6.35
N MET A 52 -17.92 10.89 -6.30
CA MET A 52 -18.59 12.15 -6.60
C MET A 52 -19.13 12.18 -8.04
N SER A 53 -18.30 11.82 -9.01
CA SER A 53 -18.72 11.77 -10.42
C SER A 53 -19.81 10.73 -10.63
N SER A 54 -19.68 9.57 -10.01
CA SER A 54 -20.66 8.49 -10.10
C SER A 54 -22.00 8.87 -9.50
N VAL A 55 -22.00 9.47 -8.29
CA VAL A 55 -23.24 9.86 -7.63
C VAL A 55 -23.98 10.97 -8.39
N LYS A 56 -23.25 11.94 -8.96
CA LYS A 56 -23.84 12.99 -9.81
C LYS A 56 -24.45 12.41 -11.08
N SER A 57 -23.71 11.57 -11.81
CA SER A 57 -24.20 10.96 -13.04
C SER A 57 -25.46 10.13 -12.81
N ASN A 58 -25.46 9.28 -11.79
CA ASN A 58 -26.63 8.45 -11.49
C ASN A 58 -27.79 9.27 -10.91
N GLY A 59 -27.51 10.34 -10.16
CA GLY A 59 -28.52 11.29 -9.71
C GLY A 59 -29.25 11.95 -10.86
N TYR A 60 -28.52 12.44 -11.87
CA TYR A 60 -29.13 12.99 -13.12
C TYR A 60 -29.91 11.98 -13.92
N ILE A 61 -29.48 10.69 -13.94
CA ILE A 61 -30.27 9.62 -14.58
C ILE A 61 -31.61 9.46 -13.87
N ILE A 62 -31.62 9.42 -12.53
CA ILE A 62 -32.85 9.30 -11.74
C ILE A 62 -33.74 10.53 -11.98
N ASP A 63 -33.18 11.75 -11.98
CA ASP A 63 -33.94 12.99 -12.27
C ASP A 63 -34.60 12.94 -13.64
N THR A 64 -33.85 12.51 -14.65
CA THR A 64 -34.37 12.35 -16.02
C THR A 64 -35.50 11.33 -16.09
N LEU A 65 -35.32 10.18 -15.45
CA LEU A 65 -36.31 9.14 -15.38
C LEU A 65 -37.59 9.61 -14.65
N MET A 66 -37.43 10.40 -13.59
CA MET A 66 -38.57 11.00 -12.88
C MET A 66 -39.32 12.01 -13.72
N ALA A 67 -38.60 12.80 -14.53
CA ALA A 67 -39.21 13.77 -15.44
C ALA A 67 -40.07 13.07 -16.54
N VAL A 68 -39.62 11.92 -17.03
CA VAL A 68 -40.30 11.15 -18.07
C VAL A 68 -41.43 10.26 -17.50
N ASN A 69 -41.19 9.55 -16.41
CA ASN A 69 -42.09 8.51 -15.90
C ASN A 69 -42.90 8.95 -14.67
N GLY A 70 -42.68 10.16 -14.21
CA GLY A 70 -43.31 10.67 -12.98
C GLY A 70 -42.63 10.20 -11.68
N LYS A 71 -43.05 10.81 -10.57
CA LYS A 71 -42.42 10.62 -9.23
C LYS A 71 -42.56 9.21 -8.66
N ASN A 72 -43.58 8.45 -9.10
CA ASN A 72 -43.86 7.12 -8.58
C ASN A 72 -42.72 6.11 -8.90
N ILE A 73 -41.82 6.46 -9.81
CA ILE A 73 -40.66 5.63 -10.14
C ILE A 73 -39.74 5.39 -8.92
N LEU A 74 -39.65 6.36 -8.00
CA LEU A 74 -38.87 6.24 -6.79
C LEU A 74 -39.41 5.19 -5.81
N GLN A 75 -40.70 4.88 -5.91
CA GLN A 75 -41.40 3.89 -5.06
C GLN A 75 -41.39 2.48 -5.68
N SER A 76 -40.74 2.29 -6.85
CA SER A 76 -40.62 1.00 -7.50
C SER A 76 -39.26 0.36 -7.15
N PRO A 77 -39.21 -0.60 -6.20
CA PRO A 77 -37.96 -1.25 -5.81
C PRO A 77 -37.26 -1.94 -6.97
N ASP A 78 -38.01 -2.57 -7.87
CA ASP A 78 -37.47 -3.27 -9.04
C ASP A 78 -36.79 -2.30 -10.03
N THR A 79 -37.36 -1.11 -10.22
CA THR A 79 -36.77 -0.10 -11.08
C THR A 79 -35.51 0.48 -10.45
N MET A 80 -35.52 0.82 -9.16
CA MET A 80 -34.36 1.31 -8.45
C MET A 80 -33.25 0.26 -8.37
N SER A 81 -33.61 -1.00 -8.18
CA SER A 81 -32.64 -2.11 -8.23
C SER A 81 -31.95 -2.23 -9.58
N LYS A 82 -32.68 -2.14 -10.69
CA LYS A 82 -32.10 -2.18 -12.05
C LYS A 82 -31.13 -1.03 -12.33
N ILE A 83 -31.40 0.15 -11.77
CA ILE A 83 -30.55 1.33 -11.94
C ILE A 83 -29.34 1.30 -11.02
N LEU A 84 -29.53 0.93 -9.74
CA LEU A 84 -28.56 1.17 -8.70
C LEU A 84 -27.76 -0.07 -8.29
N SER A 85 -28.19 -1.30 -8.61
CA SER A 85 -27.47 -2.53 -8.21
C SER A 85 -26.04 -2.63 -8.78
N GLY A 86 -25.80 -2.01 -9.95
CA GLY A 86 -24.46 -1.92 -10.56
C GLY A 86 -23.65 -0.69 -10.16
N VAL A 87 -24.24 0.23 -9.39
CA VAL A 87 -23.57 1.49 -8.99
C VAL A 87 -22.71 1.26 -7.76
N LYS A 88 -21.44 1.00 -8.01
CA LYS A 88 -20.41 0.73 -6.99
C LYS A 88 -19.02 1.06 -7.53
N ILE A 89 -18.03 1.11 -6.67
CA ILE A 89 -16.62 1.17 -7.07
C ILE A 89 -16.20 -0.23 -7.49
N GLU A 90 -15.79 -0.39 -8.73
CA GLU A 90 -15.34 -1.67 -9.25
C GLU A 90 -14.11 -2.18 -8.47
N GLY A 91 -14.14 -3.46 -8.08
CA GLY A 91 -13.08 -4.06 -7.27
C GLY A 91 -13.18 -3.82 -5.76
N ASN A 92 -14.15 -3.03 -5.28
CA ASN A 92 -14.41 -2.81 -3.85
C ASN A 92 -15.73 -3.50 -3.44
N GLU A 93 -15.63 -4.54 -2.63
CA GLU A 93 -16.80 -5.34 -2.23
C GLU A 93 -17.75 -4.58 -1.30
N SER A 94 -17.22 -3.67 -0.48
CA SER A 94 -18.01 -2.84 0.44
C SER A 94 -18.71 -1.66 -0.23
N SER A 95 -18.46 -1.41 -1.52
CA SER A 95 -19.05 -0.29 -2.23
C SER A 95 -20.44 -0.61 -2.75
N TYR A 96 -21.40 0.26 -2.45
CA TYR A 96 -22.77 0.17 -2.97
C TYR A 96 -23.46 1.53 -2.97
N ALA A 97 -24.54 1.62 -3.75
CA ALA A 97 -25.44 2.77 -3.75
C ALA A 97 -26.72 2.47 -2.96
N TYR A 98 -27.28 3.52 -2.35
CA TYR A 98 -28.61 3.49 -1.76
C TYR A 98 -29.32 4.82 -1.96
N LEU A 99 -30.65 4.79 -1.88
CA LEU A 99 -31.51 5.92 -2.13
C LEU A 99 -32.38 6.23 -0.91
N VAL A 100 -32.43 7.49 -0.51
CA VAL A 100 -33.18 7.98 0.65
C VAL A 100 -34.19 9.02 0.17
N SER A 101 -35.41 8.97 0.68
CA SER A 101 -36.44 9.99 0.45
C SER A 101 -36.15 11.28 1.19
N ALA A 102 -36.89 12.35 0.87
CA ALA A 102 -36.76 13.63 1.56
C ALA A 102 -37.09 13.59 3.07
N ASP A 103 -37.91 12.65 3.51
CA ASP A 103 -38.25 12.45 4.93
C ASP A 103 -37.23 11.60 5.68
N GLY A 104 -36.28 10.97 4.97
CA GLY A 104 -35.21 10.15 5.55
C GLY A 104 -35.50 8.64 5.49
N THR A 105 -36.55 8.22 4.79
CA THR A 105 -36.87 6.80 4.61
C THR A 105 -36.02 6.18 3.50
N MET A 106 -35.49 4.99 3.71
CA MET A 106 -34.70 4.24 2.72
C MET A 106 -35.62 3.74 1.59
N LEU A 107 -35.45 4.28 0.39
CA LEU A 107 -36.20 3.88 -0.81
C LEU A 107 -35.58 2.69 -1.54
N TYR A 108 -34.26 2.60 -1.53
CA TYR A 108 -33.48 1.50 -2.09
C TYR A 108 -32.22 1.25 -1.24
N HIS A 109 -31.94 0.02 -0.99
CA HIS A 109 -30.68 -0.46 -0.39
C HIS A 109 -30.40 -1.87 -0.92
N PRO A 110 -29.11 -2.28 -1.14
CA PRO A 110 -28.78 -3.66 -1.51
C PRO A 110 -29.26 -4.70 -0.49
N ASP A 111 -29.23 -4.35 0.79
CA ASP A 111 -29.86 -5.12 1.86
C ASP A 111 -31.34 -4.71 1.95
N SER A 112 -32.23 -5.62 1.54
CA SER A 112 -33.69 -5.41 1.51
C SER A 112 -34.28 -5.11 2.88
N ASP A 113 -33.65 -5.60 3.94
CA ASP A 113 -34.14 -5.41 5.33
C ASP A 113 -34.04 -3.94 5.79
N LYS A 114 -33.28 -3.11 5.08
CA LYS A 114 -33.15 -1.67 5.32
C LYS A 114 -34.16 -0.82 4.57
N ILE A 115 -34.81 -1.36 3.54
CA ILE A 115 -35.82 -0.62 2.76
C ILE A 115 -37.03 -0.31 3.64
N GLY A 116 -37.50 0.93 3.57
CA GLY A 116 -38.62 1.43 4.38
C GLY A 116 -38.25 1.85 5.80
N LYS A 117 -36.99 1.64 6.22
CA LYS A 117 -36.49 2.08 7.53
C LYS A 117 -35.84 3.47 7.44
N PRO A 118 -35.74 4.20 8.56
CA PRO A 118 -34.99 5.47 8.61
C PRO A 118 -33.51 5.25 8.27
N VAL A 119 -32.90 6.24 7.62
CA VAL A 119 -31.46 6.24 7.39
C VAL A 119 -30.70 6.42 8.72
N GLU A 120 -29.67 5.61 8.94
CA GLU A 120 -28.86 5.61 10.18
C GLU A 120 -27.56 6.42 10.04
N ASN A 121 -27.13 6.70 8.82
CA ASN A 121 -25.90 7.44 8.53
C ASN A 121 -26.02 8.90 8.98
N GLU A 122 -25.14 9.33 9.87
CA GLU A 122 -25.16 10.69 10.45
C GLU A 122 -25.06 11.80 9.40
N VAL A 123 -24.23 11.62 8.38
CA VAL A 123 -24.06 12.60 7.28
C VAL A 123 -25.38 12.76 6.53
N ILE A 124 -26.02 11.65 6.18
CA ILE A 124 -27.27 11.67 5.41
C ILE A 124 -28.45 12.13 6.29
N THR A 125 -28.48 11.77 7.55
CA THR A 125 -29.46 12.30 8.51
C THR A 125 -29.38 13.82 8.61
N LYS A 126 -28.18 14.39 8.63
CA LYS A 126 -27.97 15.83 8.58
C LYS A 126 -28.53 16.45 7.29
N LEU A 127 -28.26 15.84 6.13
CA LEU A 127 -28.79 16.29 4.83
C LEU A 127 -30.31 16.25 4.78
N VAL A 128 -30.93 15.20 5.33
CA VAL A 128 -32.39 15.11 5.47
C VAL A 128 -32.95 16.27 6.29
N ASN A 129 -32.29 16.63 7.40
CA ASN A 129 -32.68 17.76 8.23
C ASN A 129 -32.50 19.10 7.50
N GLU A 130 -31.44 19.26 6.73
CA GLU A 130 -31.22 20.44 5.87
C GLU A 130 -32.31 20.54 4.80
N LEU A 131 -32.67 19.42 4.13
CA LEU A 131 -33.80 19.39 3.18
C LEU A 131 -35.13 19.79 3.81
N LYS A 132 -35.42 19.30 5.01
CA LYS A 132 -36.64 19.70 5.76
C LYS A 132 -36.69 21.19 6.07
N SER A 133 -35.53 21.84 6.20
CA SER A 133 -35.44 23.30 6.37
C SER A 133 -35.43 24.08 5.05
N GLY A 134 -35.58 23.40 3.90
CA GLY A 134 -35.57 24.00 2.57
C GLY A 134 -34.17 24.25 1.99
N LYS A 135 -33.11 23.73 2.63
CA LYS A 135 -31.74 23.87 2.12
C LYS A 135 -31.39 22.65 1.27
N ILE A 136 -30.98 22.89 0.02
CA ILE A 136 -30.44 21.88 -0.86
C ILE A 136 -28.91 22.00 -0.85
N SER A 137 -28.25 20.92 -0.48
CA SER A 137 -26.78 20.87 -0.41
C SER A 137 -26.21 20.41 -1.76
N ASP A 138 -25.09 21.03 -2.16
CA ASP A 138 -24.34 20.57 -3.32
C ASP A 138 -23.80 19.15 -3.09
N PRO A 139 -23.62 18.38 -4.17
CA PRO A 139 -23.00 17.05 -4.08
C PRO A 139 -21.60 17.12 -3.48
N ASP A 140 -21.34 16.28 -2.47
CA ASP A 140 -20.06 16.23 -1.77
C ASP A 140 -19.72 14.79 -1.35
N CYS A 141 -18.52 14.58 -0.83
CA CYS A 141 -18.04 13.33 -0.28
C CYS A 141 -17.59 13.53 1.17
N ALA A 142 -18.24 12.86 2.09
CA ALA A 142 -17.95 12.95 3.51
C ALA A 142 -17.41 11.61 4.05
N GLU A 143 -16.56 11.72 5.08
CA GLU A 143 -16.11 10.59 5.89
C GLU A 143 -17.01 10.46 7.11
N TYR A 144 -17.39 9.22 7.45
CA TYR A 144 -18.20 8.92 8.64
C TYR A 144 -17.82 7.57 9.23
N ARG A 145 -18.27 7.31 10.46
CA ARG A 145 -18.11 6.01 11.10
C ARG A 145 -19.46 5.30 11.19
N TYR A 146 -19.46 4.02 10.85
CA TYR A 146 -20.62 3.15 11.00
C TYR A 146 -20.14 1.78 11.49
N ASP A 147 -20.71 1.29 12.58
CA ASP A 147 -20.31 0.03 13.25
C ASP A 147 -18.79 -0.09 13.49
N GLY A 148 -18.15 1.02 13.86
CA GLY A 148 -16.71 1.06 14.12
C GLY A 148 -15.83 1.12 12.86
N VAL A 149 -16.40 0.99 11.65
CA VAL A 149 -15.71 1.08 10.36
C VAL A 149 -15.73 2.51 9.84
N VAL A 150 -14.60 2.99 9.34
CA VAL A 150 -14.52 4.28 8.63
C VAL A 150 -14.99 4.07 7.20
N LYS A 151 -15.93 4.90 6.76
CA LYS A 151 -16.55 4.85 5.44
C LYS A 151 -16.54 6.22 4.77
N TYR A 152 -16.53 6.21 3.46
CA TYR A 152 -16.82 7.39 2.63
C TYR A 152 -18.25 7.32 2.13
N ALA A 153 -18.95 8.46 2.12
CA ALA A 153 -20.26 8.62 1.50
C ALA A 153 -20.21 9.81 0.54
N SER A 154 -20.36 9.56 -0.75
CA SER A 154 -20.67 10.61 -1.70
C SER A 154 -22.17 10.69 -1.88
N TYR A 155 -22.70 11.89 -1.90
CA TYR A 155 -24.13 12.11 -2.01
C TYR A 155 -24.49 13.12 -3.09
N TYR A 156 -25.67 12.91 -3.66
CA TYR A 156 -26.36 13.82 -4.57
C TYR A 156 -27.75 14.09 -4.02
N VAL A 157 -28.06 15.36 -3.82
CA VAL A 157 -29.39 15.81 -3.41
C VAL A 157 -30.14 16.25 -4.65
N ASN A 158 -31.32 15.69 -4.88
CA ASN A 158 -32.16 16.10 -6.02
C ASN A 158 -32.51 17.61 -5.89
N PRO A 159 -32.40 18.41 -6.97
CA PRO A 159 -32.67 19.86 -6.93
C PRO A 159 -34.08 20.25 -6.45
N GLU A 160 -35.06 19.34 -6.62
CA GLU A 160 -36.42 19.54 -6.10
C GLU A 160 -36.59 19.00 -4.67
N GLY A 161 -35.50 18.54 -4.04
CA GLY A 161 -35.50 18.06 -2.67
C GLY A 161 -36.24 16.74 -2.45
N ARG A 162 -36.38 15.86 -3.44
CA ARG A 162 -37.23 14.67 -3.38
C ARG A 162 -36.51 13.45 -2.88
N PHE A 163 -35.22 13.34 -3.16
CA PHE A 163 -34.39 12.20 -2.76
C PHE A 163 -32.94 12.61 -2.55
N ILE A 164 -32.22 11.76 -1.85
CA ILE A 164 -30.76 11.77 -1.71
C ILE A 164 -30.24 10.44 -2.23
N LEU A 165 -29.43 10.47 -3.28
CA LEU A 165 -28.66 9.31 -3.73
C LEU A 165 -27.32 9.31 -3.02
N VAL A 166 -26.90 8.15 -2.51
CA VAL A 166 -25.65 7.99 -1.80
C VAL A 166 -24.89 6.79 -2.37
N ILE A 167 -23.58 6.97 -2.58
CA ILE A 167 -22.65 5.86 -2.83
C ILE A 167 -21.71 5.79 -1.64
N THR A 168 -21.58 4.63 -1.05
CA THR A 168 -20.69 4.39 0.11
C THR A 168 -19.60 3.38 -0.23
N ASN A 169 -18.49 3.49 0.50
CA ASN A 169 -17.36 2.59 0.40
C ASN A 169 -16.58 2.56 1.72
N ASP A 170 -16.05 1.40 2.11
CA ASP A 170 -15.19 1.29 3.27
C ASP A 170 -13.79 1.84 2.96
N GLU A 171 -13.22 2.59 3.91
CA GLU A 171 -11.85 3.10 3.78
C GLU A 171 -10.83 1.97 3.59
N ALA A 172 -11.02 0.86 4.30
CA ALA A 172 -10.13 -0.30 4.22
C ALA A 172 -10.05 -0.88 2.80
N ASP A 173 -11.18 -0.96 2.09
CA ASP A 173 -11.23 -1.43 0.70
C ASP A 173 -10.61 -0.42 -0.26
N ALA A 174 -10.87 0.87 -0.03
CA ALA A 174 -10.25 1.94 -0.82
C ALA A 174 -8.72 1.88 -0.76
N PHE A 175 -8.14 1.52 0.39
CA PHE A 175 -6.70 1.44 0.59
C PHE A 175 -6.10 0.03 0.45
N ALA A 176 -6.88 -1.00 0.16
CA ALA A 176 -6.39 -2.35 -0.02
C ALA A 176 -5.25 -2.46 -1.07
N PRO A 177 -5.30 -1.77 -2.25
CA PRO A 177 -4.20 -1.78 -3.21
C PRO A 177 -2.89 -1.22 -2.64
N ILE A 178 -2.96 -0.17 -1.81
CA ILE A 178 -1.79 0.46 -1.18
C ILE A 178 -1.17 -0.49 -0.15
N THR A 179 -1.99 -1.19 0.62
CA THR A 179 -1.52 -2.19 1.58
C THR A 179 -0.79 -3.34 0.87
N LYS A 180 -1.31 -3.81 -0.26
CA LYS A 180 -0.63 -4.80 -1.11
C LYS A 180 0.71 -4.25 -1.62
N MET A 181 0.74 -3.03 -2.13
CA MET A 181 1.96 -2.37 -2.62
C MET A 181 3.01 -2.26 -1.50
N LYS A 182 2.63 -1.83 -0.30
CA LYS A 182 3.51 -1.79 0.89
C LYS A 182 4.14 -3.15 1.16
N ASN A 183 3.34 -4.22 1.17
CA ASN A 183 3.83 -5.56 1.45
C ASN A 183 4.83 -6.04 0.38
N VAL A 184 4.58 -5.75 -0.90
CA VAL A 184 5.51 -6.06 -2.00
C VAL A 184 6.81 -5.27 -1.85
N MET A 185 6.77 -3.99 -1.50
CA MET A 185 7.96 -3.16 -1.27
C MET A 185 8.80 -3.69 -0.10
N VAL A 186 8.17 -4.07 1.01
CA VAL A 186 8.85 -4.65 2.18
C VAL A 186 9.48 -6.00 1.81
N ALA A 187 8.74 -6.89 1.15
CA ALA A 187 9.25 -8.19 0.71
C ALA A 187 10.44 -8.02 -0.26
N GLY A 188 10.32 -7.13 -1.23
CA GLY A 188 11.42 -6.80 -2.16
C GLY A 188 12.67 -6.30 -1.46
N SER A 189 12.52 -5.43 -0.46
CA SER A 189 13.63 -4.91 0.34
C SER A 189 14.35 -6.02 1.12
N VAL A 190 13.59 -6.97 1.67
CA VAL A 190 14.16 -8.14 2.38
C VAL A 190 14.94 -9.02 1.41
N VAL A 191 14.42 -9.28 0.20
CA VAL A 191 15.11 -10.07 -0.81
C VAL A 191 16.44 -9.42 -1.23
N VAL A 192 16.43 -8.11 -1.49
CA VAL A 192 17.65 -7.35 -1.82
C VAL A 192 18.67 -7.42 -0.68
N LEU A 193 18.23 -7.30 0.57
CA LEU A 193 19.10 -7.42 1.73
C LEU A 193 19.76 -8.81 1.83
N ILE A 194 19.01 -9.88 1.62
CA ILE A 194 19.54 -11.26 1.59
C ILE A 194 20.59 -11.41 0.50
N ILE A 195 20.31 -10.95 -0.72
CA ILE A 195 21.25 -11.01 -1.83
C ILE A 195 22.56 -10.28 -1.48
N LEU A 196 22.45 -9.08 -0.88
CA LEU A 196 23.61 -8.28 -0.52
C LEU A 196 24.46 -8.94 0.56
N VAL A 197 23.85 -9.54 1.58
CA VAL A 197 24.53 -10.30 2.61
C VAL A 197 25.23 -11.55 2.02
N CYS A 198 24.55 -12.30 1.16
CA CYS A 198 25.13 -13.45 0.46
C CYS A 198 26.32 -13.06 -0.41
N ALA A 199 26.19 -11.99 -1.19
CA ALA A 199 27.30 -11.46 -2.01
C ALA A 199 28.47 -11.03 -1.13
N GLY A 200 28.23 -10.33 -0.03
CA GLY A 200 29.25 -9.97 0.96
C GLY A 200 29.98 -11.19 1.53
N CYS A 201 29.25 -12.25 1.87
CA CYS A 201 29.84 -13.51 2.34
C CYS A 201 30.72 -14.18 1.28
N ILE A 202 30.31 -14.16 0.02
CA ILE A 202 31.09 -14.69 -1.10
C ILE A 202 32.40 -13.90 -1.28
N VAL A 203 32.33 -12.57 -1.26
CA VAL A 203 33.52 -11.69 -1.35
C VAL A 203 34.47 -11.97 -0.17
N ILE A 204 33.97 -12.08 1.06
CA ILE A 204 34.79 -12.41 2.22
C ILE A 204 35.51 -13.76 2.03
N ARG A 205 34.80 -14.77 1.55
CA ARG A 205 35.39 -16.12 1.37
C ARG A 205 36.40 -16.16 0.24
N ASN A 206 36.14 -15.53 -0.89
CA ASN A 206 36.90 -15.68 -2.11
C ASN A 206 38.05 -14.67 -2.27
N LEU A 207 37.97 -13.51 -1.65
CA LEU A 207 38.99 -12.46 -1.76
C LEU A 207 39.72 -12.22 -0.42
N VAL A 208 38.98 -12.05 0.64
CA VAL A 208 39.57 -11.58 1.93
C VAL A 208 40.34 -12.69 2.65
N LYS A 209 39.74 -13.88 2.76
CA LYS A 209 40.43 -14.99 3.43
C LYS A 209 41.75 -15.39 2.74
N PRO A 210 41.80 -15.51 1.41
CA PRO A 210 43.05 -15.78 0.69
C PRO A 210 44.13 -14.69 0.86
N LEU A 211 43.73 -13.40 0.77
CA LEU A 211 44.68 -12.30 0.99
C LEU A 211 45.26 -12.31 2.41
N HIS A 212 44.47 -12.72 3.39
CA HIS A 212 44.99 -12.84 4.76
C HIS A 212 46.00 -13.97 4.93
N VAL A 213 45.83 -15.07 4.19
CA VAL A 213 46.85 -16.16 4.15
C VAL A 213 48.13 -15.64 3.53
N LEU A 214 48.06 -14.90 2.41
CA LEU A 214 49.21 -14.27 1.76
C LEU A 214 49.97 -13.30 2.68
N THR A 215 49.26 -12.46 3.45
CA THR A 215 49.94 -11.58 4.43
C THR A 215 50.67 -12.37 5.51
N GLY A 216 50.13 -13.54 5.92
CA GLY A 216 50.79 -14.44 6.82
C GLY A 216 52.04 -15.06 6.27
N VAL A 217 52.08 -15.37 4.97
CA VAL A 217 53.28 -15.88 4.26
C VAL A 217 54.36 -14.81 4.20
N VAL A 218 54.01 -13.56 3.85
CA VAL A 218 54.97 -12.45 3.84
C VAL A 218 55.55 -12.18 5.22
N ASP A 219 54.72 -12.24 6.27
CA ASP A 219 55.20 -12.08 7.66
C ASP A 219 56.19 -13.21 8.04
N LYS A 220 55.95 -14.46 7.64
CA LYS A 220 56.89 -15.58 7.86
C LYS A 220 58.22 -15.40 7.12
N ILE A 221 58.18 -14.98 5.85
CA ILE A 221 59.38 -14.71 5.07
C ILE A 221 60.24 -13.61 5.75
N ALA A 222 59.56 -12.56 6.27
CA ALA A 222 60.23 -11.48 6.99
C ALA A 222 60.90 -11.96 8.34
N GLU A 223 60.39 -13.07 8.90
CA GLU A 223 60.98 -13.73 10.09
C GLU A 223 62.01 -14.84 9.71
N LEU A 224 62.33 -14.98 8.44
CA LEU A 224 63.23 -16.04 7.93
C LEU A 224 62.71 -17.48 8.16
N ASP A 225 61.40 -17.62 8.36
CA ASP A 225 60.75 -18.93 8.49
C ASP A 225 60.22 -19.39 7.14
N PHE A 226 60.89 -20.34 6.51
CA PHE A 226 60.58 -20.92 5.21
C PHE A 226 59.79 -22.22 5.31
N THR A 227 59.16 -22.53 6.44
CA THR A 227 58.36 -23.75 6.59
C THR A 227 57.06 -23.64 5.76
N LYS A 228 56.85 -24.61 4.85
CA LYS A 228 55.66 -24.67 4.01
C LYS A 228 54.41 -25.01 4.81
N ASP A 229 53.32 -24.29 4.54
CA ASP A 229 52.00 -24.53 5.13
C ASP A 229 51.05 -25.06 4.01
N ALA A 230 50.28 -26.09 4.29
CA ALA A 230 49.27 -26.64 3.38
C ALA A 230 48.29 -25.62 2.84
N ARG A 231 48.12 -24.47 3.51
CA ARG A 231 47.29 -23.34 3.07
C ARG A 231 47.94 -22.57 1.91
N GLU A 232 49.26 -22.53 1.86
CA GLU A 232 50.05 -21.88 0.80
C GLU A 232 49.94 -22.68 -0.51
N GLU A 233 50.02 -24.01 -0.48
CA GLU A 233 49.82 -24.86 -1.64
C GLU A 233 48.42 -24.70 -2.26
N LYS A 234 47.42 -24.58 -1.42
CA LYS A 234 46.04 -24.33 -1.85
C LYS A 234 45.86 -22.96 -2.50
N LEU A 235 46.62 -21.94 -2.07
CA LEU A 235 46.62 -20.61 -2.69
C LEU A 235 47.35 -20.64 -4.03
N ALA A 236 48.51 -21.30 -4.13
CA ALA A 236 49.30 -21.46 -5.36
C ALA A 236 48.53 -22.23 -6.44
N SER A 237 47.57 -23.08 -6.10
CA SER A 237 46.72 -23.78 -7.08
C SER A 237 45.61 -22.90 -7.72
N ARG A 238 45.40 -21.68 -7.26
CA ARG A 238 44.41 -20.74 -7.84
C ARG A 238 44.85 -20.25 -9.21
N LYS A 239 43.86 -19.88 -10.06
CA LYS A 239 44.11 -19.39 -11.41
C LYS A 239 43.92 -17.85 -11.53
N ASP A 240 43.76 -17.18 -10.43
CA ASP A 240 43.60 -15.72 -10.35
C ASP A 240 44.90 -15.02 -9.89
N GLU A 241 44.84 -13.70 -9.76
CA GLU A 241 45.99 -12.85 -9.36
C GLU A 241 46.55 -13.26 -8.01
N ILE A 242 45.71 -13.78 -7.10
CA ILE A 242 46.11 -14.27 -5.79
C ILE A 242 46.98 -15.52 -5.94
N GLY A 243 46.60 -16.41 -6.85
CA GLY A 243 47.38 -17.59 -7.15
C GLY A 243 48.72 -17.25 -7.82
N LEU A 244 48.77 -16.22 -8.66
CA LEU A 244 50.00 -15.73 -9.30
C LEU A 244 50.99 -15.19 -8.25
N ILE A 245 50.53 -14.34 -7.34
CA ILE A 245 51.34 -13.79 -6.25
C ILE A 245 51.83 -14.89 -5.29
N SER A 246 51.03 -15.94 -5.07
CA SER A 246 51.42 -17.05 -4.19
C SER A 246 52.47 -17.96 -4.78
N LYS A 247 52.72 -17.91 -6.11
CA LYS A 247 53.74 -18.71 -6.83
C LYS A 247 55.06 -17.98 -6.98
N SER A 248 55.08 -16.67 -6.91
CA SER A 248 56.26 -15.82 -6.99
C SER A 248 56.99 -15.74 -5.66
#